data_f1a2ce18512a6273a8f62b44f792e835
#
_entry.id   f1a2ce18512a6273a8f62b44f792e835
#
_cell.length_a   1.000
_cell.length_b   1.000
_cell.length_c   1.000
_cell.angle_alpha   90.00
_cell.angle_beta   90.00
_cell.angle_gamma   90.00
#
_symmetry.space_group_name_H-M   'P 1'
#
loop_
_entity.id
_entity.type
_entity.pdbx_description
1 polymer ?
#
loop_
_entity_poly.entity_id
_entity_poly.type
_entity_poly.pdbx_seq_one_letter_code
_entity_poly.pdbx_strand_id
1 'polypeptide(L)'
;MILLITTSKSLLTLDTETEKLSVIHTAMGLYYGITFSETEIFVAARNNDNPFDYLGKPDEQGVILVFNAQLQLTRKITAPFPLRDMHQIMFFDNKLWITCSADNMVVIYDGNEWQQWYPSPKLADRNSDINHFNSLWVKNNELHLLAHNLGREPSVIYRYNYPDKKLIETIALGNQAHNIWTLDNPQEYFSCDSDNGKVISSTGKKVALGGFPRGVVITEAHYYIGTSDVAERAERDQVSSKIVQFNNDWHQIKAFTITGHGQLLDIKAPGINDIAQAIHKGIKLTD
;
A
#
# COMPACT_ATOMS: atom_id res chain seq x y z
N MET A 1 5.96 9.90 -17.20
CA MET A 1 5.38 8.66 -16.62
C MET A 1 4.20 9.03 -15.74
N ILE A 2 3.12 8.23 -15.79
CA ILE A 2 1.94 8.47 -14.94
C ILE A 2 2.05 7.65 -13.65
N LEU A 3 1.89 8.31 -12.52
CA LEU A 3 1.73 7.69 -11.20
C LEU A 3 0.25 7.75 -10.81
N LEU A 4 -0.30 6.65 -10.31
CA LEU A 4 -1.55 6.63 -9.56
C LEU A 4 -1.24 6.79 -8.08
N ILE A 5 -2.01 7.63 -7.41
CA ILE A 5 -1.75 8.03 -6.02
C ILE A 5 -3.07 7.94 -5.26
N THR A 6 -3.05 7.25 -4.14
CA THR A 6 -4.14 7.31 -3.18
C THR A 6 -3.79 8.20 -2.00
N THR A 7 -4.79 8.92 -1.53
CA THR A 7 -4.67 9.84 -0.39
C THR A 7 -5.83 9.67 0.57
N SER A 8 -5.83 10.39 1.67
CA SER A 8 -6.97 10.40 2.60
C SER A 8 -8.26 10.96 1.99
N LYS A 9 -8.22 11.61 0.82
CA LYS A 9 -9.39 12.24 0.19
C LYS A 9 -9.66 11.78 -1.23
N SER A 10 -8.65 11.30 -1.97
CA SER A 10 -8.73 11.21 -3.41
C SER A 10 -7.91 10.08 -4.00
N LEU A 11 -8.34 9.59 -5.16
CA LEU A 11 -7.51 8.91 -6.13
C LEU A 11 -7.05 9.95 -7.15
N LEU A 12 -5.74 10.03 -7.37
CA LEU A 12 -5.10 11.04 -8.23
C LEU A 12 -4.23 10.37 -9.29
N THR A 13 -3.93 11.11 -10.35
CA THR A 13 -2.79 10.85 -11.22
C THR A 13 -1.80 12.00 -11.16
N LEU A 14 -0.52 11.68 -11.26
CA LEU A 14 0.58 12.63 -11.46
C LEU A 14 1.37 12.22 -12.69
N ASP A 15 1.45 13.10 -13.67
CA ASP A 15 2.42 12.98 -14.75
C ASP A 15 3.76 13.56 -14.30
N THR A 16 4.77 12.72 -14.19
CA THR A 16 6.11 13.13 -13.69
C THR A 16 6.89 14.01 -14.67
N GLU A 17 6.50 14.07 -15.94
CA GLU A 17 7.14 14.88 -16.97
C GLU A 17 6.56 16.29 -16.97
N THR A 18 5.24 16.40 -17.03
CA THR A 18 4.53 17.68 -17.07
C THR A 18 4.20 18.24 -15.68
N GLU A 19 4.40 17.45 -14.63
CA GLU A 19 4.02 17.73 -13.23
C GLU A 19 2.51 17.95 -13.02
N LYS A 20 1.72 17.55 -14.01
CA LYS A 20 0.27 17.71 -13.93
C LYS A 20 -0.33 16.71 -12.95
N LEU A 21 -0.97 17.24 -11.92
CA LEU A 21 -1.81 16.48 -10.97
C LEU A 21 -3.27 16.54 -11.45
N SER A 22 -3.96 15.39 -11.46
CA SER A 22 -5.37 15.31 -11.81
C SER A 22 -6.14 14.45 -10.82
N VAL A 23 -7.36 14.87 -10.48
CA VAL A 23 -8.26 14.12 -9.60
C VAL A 23 -9.08 13.15 -10.44
N ILE A 24 -9.01 11.87 -10.09
CA ILE A 24 -9.75 10.80 -10.77
C ILE A 24 -11.05 10.46 -10.01
N HIS A 25 -10.95 10.36 -8.69
CA HIS A 25 -12.11 9.98 -7.88
C HIS A 25 -12.02 10.56 -6.46
N THR A 26 -13.19 10.88 -5.87
CA THR A 26 -13.34 11.43 -4.51
C THR A 26 -14.54 10.81 -3.80
N ALA A 27 -14.80 11.22 -2.55
CA ALA A 27 -16.01 10.90 -1.80
C ALA A 27 -16.19 9.40 -1.43
N MET A 28 -15.07 8.70 -1.15
CA MET A 28 -15.09 7.34 -0.62
C MET A 28 -14.33 7.22 0.71
N GLY A 29 -14.14 8.33 1.42
CA GLY A 29 -13.29 8.38 2.61
C GLY A 29 -11.83 8.20 2.26
N LEU A 30 -11.12 7.37 3.02
CA LEU A 30 -9.72 7.07 2.79
C LEU A 30 -9.56 6.11 1.61
N TYR A 31 -8.68 6.47 0.67
CA TYR A 31 -8.25 5.59 -0.41
C TYR A 31 -6.92 4.96 -0.02
N TYR A 32 -6.85 3.66 0.00
CA TYR A 32 -5.66 2.91 0.40
C TYR A 32 -4.92 2.28 -0.80
N GLY A 33 -4.58 1.02 -0.71
CA GLY A 33 -3.76 0.33 -1.69
C GLY A 33 -4.33 0.32 -3.11
N ILE A 34 -3.42 0.32 -4.08
CA ILE A 34 -3.71 0.21 -5.52
C ILE A 34 -3.05 -1.06 -6.04
N THR A 35 -3.73 -1.77 -6.94
CA THR A 35 -3.13 -2.88 -7.70
C THR A 35 -3.76 -2.99 -9.09
N PHE A 36 -3.15 -3.82 -9.96
CA PHE A 36 -3.56 -3.98 -11.34
C PHE A 36 -3.72 -5.45 -11.70
N SER A 37 -4.73 -5.78 -12.49
CA SER A 37 -4.72 -6.93 -13.39
C SER A 37 -4.22 -6.50 -14.78
N GLU A 38 -4.37 -7.35 -15.77
CA GLU A 38 -4.06 -6.99 -17.16
C GLU A 38 -4.99 -5.92 -17.74
N THR A 39 -6.21 -5.81 -17.21
CA THR A 39 -7.28 -4.99 -17.79
C THR A 39 -7.94 -4.03 -16.81
N GLU A 40 -7.69 -4.16 -15.52
CA GLU A 40 -8.40 -3.42 -14.48
C GLU A 40 -7.45 -2.86 -13.42
N ILE A 41 -7.88 -1.77 -12.85
CA ILE A 41 -7.22 -1.10 -11.72
C ILE A 41 -8.12 -1.28 -10.51
N PHE A 42 -7.57 -1.81 -9.43
CA PHE A 42 -8.28 -2.02 -8.16
C PHE A 42 -7.76 -1.05 -7.12
N VAL A 43 -8.67 -0.38 -6.43
CA VAL A 43 -8.34 0.58 -5.38
C VAL A 43 -9.16 0.27 -4.13
N ALA A 44 -8.49 0.01 -3.03
CA ALA A 44 -9.15 -0.18 -1.74
C ALA A 44 -9.63 1.17 -1.21
N ALA A 45 -10.88 1.24 -0.73
CA ALA A 45 -11.44 2.44 -0.12
C ALA A 45 -12.27 2.09 1.11
N ARG A 46 -12.19 2.92 2.15
CA ARG A 46 -12.92 2.65 3.41
C ARG A 46 -14.43 2.81 3.28
N ASN A 47 -14.90 3.53 2.26
CA ASN A 47 -16.33 3.78 2.03
C ASN A 47 -17.00 4.42 3.27
N ASN A 48 -16.30 5.35 3.90
CA ASN A 48 -16.75 6.04 5.09
C ASN A 48 -16.95 7.53 4.79
N ASP A 49 -18.13 8.04 5.09
CA ASP A 49 -18.47 9.47 4.88
C ASP A 49 -17.71 10.39 5.84
N ASN A 50 -17.19 9.85 6.94
CA ASN A 50 -16.36 10.59 7.87
C ASN A 50 -14.88 10.17 7.75
N PRO A 51 -14.05 10.90 6.99
CA PRO A 51 -12.63 10.58 6.82
C PRO A 51 -11.81 10.67 8.11
N PHE A 52 -12.33 11.32 9.15
CA PHE A 52 -11.65 11.44 10.46
C PHE A 52 -11.79 10.21 11.35
N ASP A 53 -12.69 9.29 11.02
CA ASP A 53 -12.91 8.08 11.79
C ASP A 53 -11.96 6.98 11.33
N TYR A 54 -10.73 7.06 11.81
CA TYR A 54 -9.65 6.12 11.48
C TYR A 54 -9.70 4.80 12.27
N LEU A 55 -10.57 4.71 13.25
CA LEU A 55 -10.72 3.47 13.98
C LEU A 55 -11.68 2.55 13.19
N GLY A 56 -11.21 1.35 12.85
CA GLY A 56 -12.05 0.33 12.22
C GLY A 56 -13.30 0.09 13.06
N LYS A 57 -14.41 0.72 12.67
CA LYS A 57 -15.69 0.51 13.35
C LYS A 57 -16.17 -0.91 13.12
N PRO A 58 -16.92 -1.50 14.05
CA PRO A 58 -17.49 -2.83 13.85
C PRO A 58 -18.34 -2.96 12.58
N ASP A 59 -18.96 -1.88 12.15
CA ASP A 59 -19.82 -1.78 10.96
C ASP A 59 -19.11 -1.18 9.73
N GLU A 60 -17.79 -0.94 9.77
CA GLU A 60 -17.04 -0.45 8.63
C GLU A 60 -17.10 -1.44 7.48
N GLN A 61 -17.66 -0.99 6.36
CA GLN A 61 -17.78 -1.77 5.14
C GLN A 61 -16.90 -1.17 4.05
N GLY A 62 -15.62 -1.52 4.07
CA GLY A 62 -14.70 -1.15 3.01
C GLY A 62 -15.12 -1.77 1.67
N VAL A 63 -14.74 -1.11 0.58
CA VAL A 63 -15.05 -1.54 -0.79
C VAL A 63 -13.80 -1.50 -1.66
N ILE A 64 -13.81 -2.29 -2.74
CA ILE A 64 -12.80 -2.21 -3.78
C ILE A 64 -13.43 -1.53 -4.99
N LEU A 65 -12.89 -0.38 -5.36
CA LEU A 65 -13.27 0.34 -6.56
C LEU A 65 -12.51 -0.26 -7.75
N VAL A 66 -13.21 -0.51 -8.85
CA VAL A 66 -12.62 -1.08 -10.06
C VAL A 66 -12.72 -0.09 -11.20
N PHE A 67 -11.57 0.27 -11.77
CA PHE A 67 -11.47 1.20 -12.88
C PHE A 67 -10.94 0.47 -14.13
N ASN A 68 -11.32 0.95 -15.30
CA ASN A 68 -10.75 0.55 -16.59
C ASN A 68 -9.47 1.34 -16.90
N ALA A 69 -8.84 1.05 -18.04
CA ALA A 69 -7.62 1.72 -18.49
C ALA A 69 -7.81 3.23 -18.77
N GLN A 70 -9.04 3.70 -18.98
CA GLN A 70 -9.41 5.10 -19.13
C GLN A 70 -9.68 5.79 -17.78
N LEU A 71 -9.37 5.12 -16.66
CA LEU A 71 -9.62 5.62 -15.29
C LEU A 71 -11.10 5.89 -14.99
N GLN A 72 -12.01 5.21 -15.68
CA GLN A 72 -13.44 5.27 -15.41
C GLN A 72 -13.83 4.19 -14.41
N LEU A 73 -14.56 4.57 -13.36
CA LEU A 73 -15.10 3.62 -12.39
C LEU A 73 -16.14 2.72 -13.09
N THR A 74 -15.88 1.43 -13.13
CA THR A 74 -16.75 0.45 -13.79
C THR A 74 -17.67 -0.27 -12.84
N ARG A 75 -17.17 -0.61 -11.64
CA ARG A 75 -17.94 -1.31 -10.60
C ARG A 75 -17.31 -1.17 -9.22
N LYS A 76 -18.05 -1.57 -8.20
CA LYS A 76 -17.55 -1.74 -6.83
C LYS A 76 -17.66 -3.23 -6.46
N ILE A 77 -16.67 -3.75 -5.75
CA ILE A 77 -16.68 -5.09 -5.18
C ILE A 77 -16.83 -4.94 -3.66
N THR A 78 -17.83 -5.62 -3.10
CA THR A 78 -18.15 -5.62 -1.67
C THR A 78 -18.13 -7.05 -1.16
N ALA A 79 -17.44 -7.29 -0.05
CA ALA A 79 -17.42 -8.59 0.60
C ALA A 79 -18.74 -8.85 1.37
N PRO A 80 -19.13 -10.12 1.59
CA PRO A 80 -20.31 -10.48 2.40
C PRO A 80 -20.07 -10.33 3.92
N PHE A 81 -18.92 -9.77 4.32
CA PHE A 81 -18.53 -9.46 5.68
C PHE A 81 -17.75 -8.15 5.71
N PRO A 82 -17.59 -7.49 6.87
CA PRO A 82 -16.84 -6.25 6.98
C PRO A 82 -15.39 -6.38 6.51
N LEU A 83 -14.92 -5.44 5.70
CA LEU A 83 -13.52 -5.21 5.37
C LEU A 83 -13.07 -3.98 6.15
N ARG A 84 -12.52 -4.19 7.35
CA ARG A 84 -12.18 -3.12 8.27
C ARG A 84 -10.73 -2.71 8.18
N ASP A 85 -10.51 -1.41 8.06
CA ASP A 85 -9.18 -0.79 8.00
C ASP A 85 -8.28 -1.47 6.95
N MET A 86 -8.79 -1.55 5.72
CA MET A 86 -7.99 -2.03 4.59
C MET A 86 -6.78 -1.14 4.38
N HIS A 87 -5.59 -1.72 4.18
CA HIS A 87 -4.38 -0.95 3.90
C HIS A 87 -3.84 -1.22 2.51
N GLN A 88 -3.43 -2.42 2.21
CA GLN A 88 -2.92 -2.75 0.90
C GLN A 88 -3.82 -3.76 0.19
N ILE A 89 -3.87 -3.62 -1.12
CA ILE A 89 -4.47 -4.60 -2.03
C ILE A 89 -3.41 -5.03 -3.04
N MET A 90 -3.36 -6.32 -3.35
CA MET A 90 -2.44 -6.89 -4.32
C MET A 90 -3.18 -7.88 -5.21
N PHE A 91 -3.02 -7.76 -6.52
CA PHE A 91 -3.50 -8.77 -7.48
C PHE A 91 -2.38 -9.76 -7.78
N PHE A 92 -2.55 -10.98 -7.35
CA PHE A 92 -1.57 -12.05 -7.52
C PHE A 92 -2.28 -13.40 -7.69
N ASP A 93 -1.79 -14.24 -8.60
CA ASP A 93 -2.36 -15.56 -8.92
C ASP A 93 -3.87 -15.51 -9.21
N ASN A 94 -4.27 -14.52 -10.04
CA ASN A 94 -5.66 -14.21 -10.40
C ASN A 94 -6.59 -13.94 -9.21
N LYS A 95 -6.06 -13.49 -8.09
CA LYS A 95 -6.77 -13.19 -6.86
C LYS A 95 -6.41 -11.82 -6.33
N LEU A 96 -7.36 -11.17 -5.69
CA LEU A 96 -7.10 -9.99 -4.87
C LEU A 96 -6.76 -10.42 -3.45
N TRP A 97 -5.65 -9.94 -2.95
CA TRP A 97 -5.18 -10.12 -1.58
C TRP A 97 -5.28 -8.77 -0.87
N ILE A 98 -5.96 -8.71 0.25
CA ILE A 98 -6.32 -7.47 0.92
C ILE A 98 -5.94 -7.56 2.40
N THR A 99 -5.11 -6.65 2.89
CA THR A 99 -4.83 -6.56 4.32
C THR A 99 -5.96 -5.82 5.02
N CYS A 100 -6.53 -6.43 6.06
CA CYS A 100 -7.56 -5.84 6.92
C CYS A 100 -7.00 -5.74 8.34
N SER A 101 -6.45 -4.58 8.68
CA SER A 101 -5.63 -4.39 9.89
C SER A 101 -6.44 -4.54 11.17
N ALA A 102 -7.66 -4.01 11.21
CA ALA A 102 -8.51 -4.05 12.40
C ALA A 102 -8.89 -5.48 12.83
N ASP A 103 -8.85 -6.42 11.88
CA ASP A 103 -9.20 -7.82 12.12
C ASP A 103 -7.98 -8.76 12.14
N ASN A 104 -6.77 -8.23 12.03
CA ASN A 104 -5.53 -9.03 11.92
C ASN A 104 -5.61 -10.11 10.84
N MET A 105 -6.22 -9.81 9.70
CA MET A 105 -6.45 -10.78 8.64
C MET A 105 -5.99 -10.29 7.27
N VAL A 106 -5.78 -11.24 6.39
CA VAL A 106 -5.69 -11.03 4.95
C VAL A 106 -6.90 -11.68 4.29
N VAL A 107 -7.62 -10.93 3.50
CA VAL A 107 -8.75 -11.43 2.71
C VAL A 107 -8.28 -11.75 1.31
N ILE A 108 -8.75 -12.86 0.76
CA ILE A 108 -8.41 -13.32 -0.59
C ILE A 108 -9.72 -13.48 -1.37
N TYR A 109 -9.78 -12.86 -2.55
CA TYR A 109 -10.95 -12.91 -3.43
C TYR A 109 -10.53 -13.34 -4.83
N ASP A 110 -11.10 -14.42 -5.35
CA ASP A 110 -10.76 -14.99 -6.66
C ASP A 110 -11.73 -14.59 -7.80
N GLY A 111 -12.61 -13.65 -7.53
CA GLY A 111 -13.67 -13.24 -8.46
C GLY A 111 -15.05 -13.85 -8.13
N ASN A 112 -15.11 -14.93 -7.38
CA ASN A 112 -16.35 -15.62 -6.97
C ASN A 112 -16.42 -15.83 -5.47
N GLU A 113 -15.35 -16.34 -4.87
CA GLU A 113 -15.32 -16.74 -3.46
C GLU A 113 -14.37 -15.84 -2.66
N TRP A 114 -14.74 -15.68 -1.37
CA TRP A 114 -13.99 -14.93 -0.39
C TRP A 114 -13.41 -15.87 0.65
N GLN A 115 -12.08 -15.79 0.86
CA GLN A 115 -11.36 -16.51 1.89
C GLN A 115 -10.79 -15.53 2.91
N GLN A 116 -10.95 -15.83 4.20
CA GLN A 116 -10.28 -15.12 5.29
C GLN A 116 -9.06 -15.93 5.75
N TRP A 117 -7.89 -15.29 5.77
CA TRP A 117 -6.66 -15.87 6.30
C TRP A 117 -6.16 -15.04 7.47
N TYR A 118 -5.87 -15.71 8.56
CA TYR A 118 -5.34 -15.13 9.80
C TYR A 118 -3.88 -15.54 9.96
N PRO A 119 -2.92 -14.75 9.47
CA PRO A 119 -1.54 -15.20 9.24
C PRO A 119 -0.65 -15.21 10.48
N SER A 120 -1.04 -14.58 11.57
CA SER A 120 -0.14 -14.39 12.70
C SER A 120 -0.25 -15.48 13.76
N PRO A 121 0.89 -15.98 14.28
CA PRO A 121 0.88 -16.78 15.48
C PRO A 121 0.49 -16.01 16.76
N LYS A 122 0.50 -14.66 16.73
CA LYS A 122 0.03 -13.79 17.82
C LYS A 122 -1.49 -13.60 17.82
N LEU A 123 -2.21 -14.44 17.16
CA LEU A 123 -3.66 -14.38 17.06
C LEU A 123 -4.32 -14.67 18.38
N ALA A 124 -4.66 -13.67 19.09
CA ALA A 124 -5.50 -13.87 20.24
C ALA A 124 -6.91 -13.32 20.05
N ASP A 125 -7.08 -12.22 19.37
CA ASP A 125 -8.36 -11.54 19.29
C ASP A 125 -8.59 -10.94 17.89
N ARG A 126 -9.70 -11.36 17.26
CA ARG A 126 -10.12 -10.85 15.95
C ARG A 126 -10.65 -9.43 16.00
N ASN A 127 -10.90 -8.88 17.17
CA ASN A 127 -11.49 -7.56 17.37
C ASN A 127 -10.50 -6.52 17.87
N SER A 128 -9.23 -6.89 18.07
CA SER A 128 -8.20 -5.95 18.48
C SER A 128 -7.09 -5.89 17.43
N ASP A 129 -6.84 -4.71 16.90
CA ASP A 129 -5.73 -4.44 16.01
C ASP A 129 -4.40 -4.60 16.76
N ILE A 130 -3.76 -5.76 16.61
CA ILE A 130 -2.51 -6.12 17.28
C ILE A 130 -1.33 -5.99 16.32
N ASN A 131 -1.45 -6.62 15.15
CA ASN A 131 -0.38 -6.70 14.16
C ASN A 131 -0.38 -5.49 13.23
N HIS A 132 -1.55 -4.95 12.94
CA HIS A 132 -1.75 -3.89 11.97
C HIS A 132 -1.10 -4.24 10.62
N PHE A 133 -1.57 -5.33 9.99
CA PHE A 133 -1.04 -5.76 8.70
C PHE A 133 -1.33 -4.72 7.64
N ASN A 134 -0.27 -4.14 7.07
CA ASN A 134 -0.42 -3.03 6.14
C ASN A 134 0.23 -3.21 4.78
N SER A 135 1.07 -4.21 4.60
CA SER A 135 1.73 -4.42 3.31
C SER A 135 1.91 -5.88 2.99
N LEU A 136 1.70 -6.21 1.72
CA LEU A 136 1.90 -7.52 1.11
C LEU A 136 2.90 -7.42 -0.03
N TRP A 137 3.71 -8.45 -0.18
CA TRP A 137 4.64 -8.58 -1.29
C TRP A 137 4.92 -10.05 -1.59
N VAL A 138 4.98 -10.42 -2.86
CA VAL A 138 5.25 -11.79 -3.29
C VAL A 138 6.51 -11.83 -4.13
N LYS A 139 7.39 -12.77 -3.85
CA LYS A 139 8.59 -13.05 -4.63
C LYS A 139 9.00 -14.51 -4.46
N ASN A 140 9.43 -15.15 -5.57
CA ASN A 140 9.99 -16.50 -5.56
C ASN A 140 9.12 -17.52 -4.82
N ASN A 141 7.81 -17.51 -5.04
CA ASN A 141 6.84 -18.35 -4.33
C ASN A 141 6.84 -18.15 -2.80
N GLU A 142 7.20 -16.99 -2.34
CA GLU A 142 7.09 -16.57 -0.95
C GLU A 142 6.19 -15.36 -0.82
N LEU A 143 5.31 -15.39 0.17
CA LEU A 143 4.45 -14.29 0.54
C LEU A 143 5.06 -13.57 1.75
N HIS A 144 5.27 -12.28 1.61
CA HIS A 144 5.79 -11.41 2.65
C HIS A 144 4.67 -10.52 3.16
N LEU A 145 4.46 -10.50 4.46
CA LEU A 145 3.42 -9.72 5.12
C LEU A 145 4.05 -8.85 6.19
N LEU A 146 3.85 -7.54 6.10
CA LEU A 146 4.36 -6.58 7.06
C LEU A 146 3.33 -6.32 8.17
N ALA A 147 3.74 -6.58 9.40
CA ALA A 147 3.05 -6.16 10.60
C ALA A 147 3.68 -4.86 11.11
N HIS A 148 2.90 -3.81 11.14
CA HIS A 148 3.30 -2.48 11.60
C HIS A 148 3.42 -2.39 13.14
N ASN A 149 2.68 -3.26 13.86
CA ASN A 149 2.65 -3.38 15.32
C ASN A 149 2.27 -2.08 16.08
N LEU A 150 1.70 -1.09 15.40
CA LEU A 150 1.23 0.20 15.97
C LEU A 150 2.30 0.98 16.77
N GLY A 151 3.58 0.76 16.49
CA GLY A 151 4.69 1.38 17.23
C GLY A 151 4.90 0.83 18.64
N ARG A 152 4.17 -0.21 19.06
CA ARG A 152 4.33 -0.87 20.37
C ARG A 152 5.57 -1.76 20.41
N GLU A 153 5.91 -2.33 19.26
CA GLU A 153 7.09 -3.15 19.01
C GLU A 153 7.65 -2.77 17.63
N PRO A 154 8.89 -3.12 17.31
CA PRO A 154 9.41 -2.99 15.95
C PRO A 154 8.50 -3.67 14.95
N SER A 155 8.40 -3.11 13.75
CA SER A 155 7.66 -3.72 12.65
C SER A 155 8.33 -5.03 12.21
N VAL A 156 7.54 -5.97 11.73
CA VAL A 156 7.98 -7.32 11.42
C VAL A 156 7.49 -7.76 10.05
N ILE A 157 8.38 -8.29 9.24
CA ILE A 157 8.05 -8.99 8.01
C ILE A 157 7.92 -10.47 8.35
N TYR A 158 6.74 -11.04 8.14
CA TYR A 158 6.50 -12.48 8.17
C TYR A 158 6.65 -13.03 6.76
N ARG A 159 7.54 -14.01 6.57
CA ARG A 159 7.70 -14.75 5.32
C ARG A 159 6.98 -16.08 5.39
N TYR A 160 6.15 -16.33 4.41
CA TYR A 160 5.40 -17.57 4.26
C TYR A 160 5.73 -18.21 2.91
N ASN A 161 5.77 -19.53 2.84
CA ASN A 161 5.78 -20.19 1.55
C ASN A 161 4.41 -20.07 0.87
N TYR A 162 4.41 -20.04 -0.46
CA TYR A 162 3.19 -20.06 -1.26
C TYR A 162 3.14 -21.37 -2.08
N PRO A 163 1.98 -22.06 -2.18
CA PRO A 163 0.66 -21.62 -1.73
C PRO A 163 0.28 -22.02 -0.29
N ASP A 164 1.06 -22.84 0.41
CA ASP A 164 0.67 -23.45 1.69
C ASP A 164 0.53 -22.47 2.86
N LYS A 165 1.07 -21.28 2.73
CA LYS A 165 1.05 -20.22 3.75
C LYS A 165 1.64 -20.68 5.12
N LYS A 166 2.69 -21.51 5.07
CA LYS A 166 3.46 -21.88 6.28
C LYS A 166 4.52 -20.82 6.54
N LEU A 167 4.61 -20.37 7.79
CA LEU A 167 5.63 -19.41 8.22
C LEU A 167 7.03 -20.01 8.05
N ILE A 168 7.90 -19.30 7.34
CA ILE A 168 9.30 -19.66 7.10
C ILE A 168 10.21 -18.89 8.06
N GLU A 169 9.98 -17.56 8.16
CA GLU A 169 10.89 -16.67 8.88
C GLU A 169 10.17 -15.40 9.33
N THR A 170 10.77 -14.75 10.32
CA THR A 170 10.32 -13.46 10.86
C THR A 170 11.50 -12.50 10.90
N ILE A 171 11.36 -11.33 10.26
CA ILE A 171 12.42 -10.32 10.12
C ILE A 171 11.93 -9.02 10.72
N ALA A 172 12.60 -8.52 11.77
CA ALA A 172 12.32 -7.20 12.33
C ALA A 172 12.92 -6.11 11.43
N LEU A 173 12.09 -5.13 11.03
CA LEU A 173 12.52 -4.05 10.15
C LEU A 173 11.69 -2.77 10.33
N GLY A 174 12.28 -1.75 10.96
CA GLY A 174 11.67 -0.43 11.12
C GLY A 174 10.66 -0.33 12.25
N ASN A 175 10.05 0.85 12.34
CA ASN A 175 8.97 1.18 13.27
C ASN A 175 7.82 1.81 12.50
N GLN A 176 6.60 1.40 12.79
CA GLN A 176 5.42 1.78 12.02
C GLN A 176 5.68 1.69 10.50
N ALA A 177 6.34 0.61 10.09
CA ALA A 177 6.83 0.46 8.74
C ALA A 177 5.71 0.24 7.72
N HIS A 178 5.91 0.76 6.52
CA HIS A 178 5.02 0.60 5.37
C HIS A 178 5.81 0.17 4.14
N ASN A 179 5.17 -0.59 3.27
CA ASN A 179 5.74 -1.15 2.05
C ASN A 179 6.93 -2.09 2.31
N ILE A 180 7.04 -3.12 1.49
CA ILE A 180 8.15 -4.07 1.48
C ILE A 180 8.62 -4.20 0.03
N TRP A 181 9.91 -4.18 -0.20
CA TRP A 181 10.49 -4.50 -1.50
C TRP A 181 11.93 -4.99 -1.36
N THR A 182 12.46 -5.56 -2.43
CA THR A 182 13.90 -5.83 -2.60
C THR A 182 14.37 -5.14 -3.88
N LEU A 183 15.66 -4.88 -3.97
CA LEU A 183 16.32 -4.47 -5.21
C LEU A 183 17.08 -5.68 -5.82
N ASP A 184 18.27 -5.44 -6.38
CA ASP A 184 19.08 -6.47 -7.03
C ASP A 184 19.47 -7.62 -6.10
N ASN A 185 19.76 -7.32 -4.83
CA ASN A 185 19.96 -8.34 -3.80
C ASN A 185 18.61 -8.83 -3.26
N PRO A 186 18.17 -10.04 -3.61
CA PRO A 186 16.87 -10.55 -3.19
C PRO A 186 16.76 -10.84 -1.69
N GLN A 187 17.86 -10.84 -0.96
CA GLN A 187 17.89 -11.06 0.49
C GLN A 187 17.94 -9.74 1.28
N GLU A 188 18.09 -8.61 0.60
CA GLU A 188 18.02 -7.31 1.21
C GLU A 188 16.60 -6.75 1.11
N TYR A 189 15.91 -6.69 2.23
CA TYR A 189 14.57 -6.10 2.33
C TYR A 189 14.67 -4.62 2.62
N PHE A 190 13.84 -3.85 1.94
CA PHE A 190 13.63 -2.42 2.18
C PHE A 190 12.22 -2.18 2.72
N SER A 191 12.08 -1.11 3.51
CA SER A 191 10.78 -0.63 4.00
C SER A 191 10.84 0.87 4.27
N CYS A 192 9.69 1.52 4.23
CA CYS A 192 9.52 2.86 4.76
C CYS A 192 9.41 2.75 6.28
N ASP A 193 10.41 3.19 7.02
CA ASP A 193 10.42 3.35 8.47
C ASP A 193 9.70 4.66 8.81
N SER A 194 8.36 4.60 8.77
CA SER A 194 7.51 5.80 8.69
C SER A 194 7.59 6.65 9.94
N ASP A 195 7.69 6.03 11.10
CA ASP A 195 7.84 6.73 12.38
C ASP A 195 9.14 7.55 12.46
N ASN A 196 10.17 7.14 11.75
CA ASN A 196 11.46 7.78 11.73
C ASN A 196 11.75 8.59 10.45
N GLY A 197 10.78 8.75 9.57
CA GLY A 197 10.88 9.59 8.37
C GLY A 197 11.95 9.16 7.38
N LYS A 198 12.16 7.86 7.18
CA LYS A 198 13.24 7.35 6.31
C LYS A 198 12.87 6.04 5.62
N VAL A 199 13.62 5.70 4.57
CA VAL A 199 13.73 4.35 4.05
C VAL A 199 14.89 3.65 4.76
N ILE A 200 14.69 2.38 5.07
CA ILE A 200 15.72 1.52 5.67
C ILE A 200 15.81 0.20 4.93
N SER A 201 16.96 -0.46 5.04
CA SER A 201 17.12 -1.84 4.60
C SER A 201 17.53 -2.77 5.74
N SER A 202 17.32 -4.07 5.54
CA SER A 202 17.73 -5.13 6.47
C SER A 202 19.26 -5.25 6.61
N THR A 203 20.02 -4.68 5.68
CA THR A 203 21.49 -4.62 5.73
C THR A 203 22.02 -3.33 6.34
N GLY A 204 21.13 -2.44 6.78
CA GLY A 204 21.50 -1.22 7.52
C GLY A 204 21.56 0.06 6.70
N LYS A 205 21.15 0.06 5.42
CA LYS A 205 21.00 1.29 4.63
C LYS A 205 19.92 2.18 5.23
N LYS A 206 20.14 3.50 5.20
CA LYS A 206 19.21 4.51 5.69
C LYS A 206 19.19 5.70 4.74
N VAL A 207 18.02 6.09 4.28
CA VAL A 207 17.79 7.25 3.42
C VAL A 207 16.76 8.16 4.07
N ALA A 208 17.14 9.36 4.45
CA ALA A 208 16.24 10.31 5.07
C ALA A 208 15.28 10.92 4.03
N LEU A 209 13.97 10.95 4.35
CA LEU A 209 12.94 11.63 3.56
C LEU A 209 12.28 12.76 4.36
N GLY A 210 12.20 12.60 5.68
CA GLY A 210 11.34 13.39 6.55
C GLY A 210 9.87 13.00 6.43
N GLY A 211 9.05 13.56 7.34
CA GLY A 211 7.62 13.26 7.37
C GLY A 211 7.31 11.79 7.70
N PHE A 212 6.22 11.29 7.13
CA PHE A 212 5.72 9.92 7.29
C PHE A 212 5.75 9.19 5.96
N PRO A 213 6.87 8.51 5.59
CA PRO A 213 7.04 7.86 4.30
C PRO A 213 6.07 6.70 4.08
N ARG A 214 5.46 6.65 2.88
CA ARG A 214 4.48 5.64 2.50
C ARG A 214 4.24 5.67 0.99
N GLY A 215 4.03 4.51 0.38
CA GLY A 215 3.86 4.38 -1.07
C GLY A 215 5.20 4.39 -1.82
N VAL A 216 5.42 3.37 -2.64
CA VAL A 216 6.69 3.16 -3.32
C VAL A 216 6.45 2.66 -4.74
N VAL A 217 7.16 3.26 -5.69
CA VAL A 217 7.32 2.77 -7.06
C VAL A 217 8.79 2.68 -7.38
N ILE A 218 9.21 1.54 -7.88
CA ILE A 218 10.59 1.27 -8.31
C ILE A 218 10.59 1.05 -9.81
N THR A 219 11.43 1.77 -10.52
CA THR A 219 11.68 1.59 -11.95
C THR A 219 13.14 1.18 -12.16
N GLU A 220 13.51 0.86 -13.38
CA GLU A 220 14.92 0.59 -13.71
C GLU A 220 15.85 1.78 -13.44
N ALA A 221 15.34 3.00 -13.55
CA ALA A 221 16.15 4.21 -13.45
C ALA A 221 15.90 5.03 -12.17
N HIS A 222 14.74 4.89 -11.53
CA HIS A 222 14.33 5.78 -10.46
C HIS A 222 13.50 5.07 -9.39
N TYR A 223 13.57 5.58 -8.17
CA TYR A 223 12.67 5.26 -7.07
C TYR A 223 11.78 6.46 -6.77
N TYR A 224 10.47 6.23 -6.64
CA TYR A 224 9.49 7.25 -6.24
C TYR A 224 8.91 6.84 -4.90
N ILE A 225 9.08 7.69 -3.90
CA ILE A 225 8.66 7.42 -2.53
C ILE A 225 7.80 8.57 -2.04
N GLY A 226 6.60 8.24 -1.60
CA GLY A 226 5.69 9.19 -0.99
C GLY A 226 6.08 9.48 0.46
N THR A 227 5.82 10.71 0.91
CA THR A 227 5.88 11.09 2.32
C THR A 227 4.89 12.20 2.58
N SER A 228 4.33 12.26 3.79
CA SER A 228 3.37 13.28 4.21
C SER A 228 3.89 13.99 5.44
N ASP A 229 3.43 15.21 5.68
CA ASP A 229 3.72 15.87 6.95
C ASP A 229 3.15 15.04 8.11
N VAL A 230 3.88 15.04 9.23
CA VAL A 230 3.44 14.35 10.45
C VAL A 230 2.31 15.12 11.08
N ALA A 231 1.20 14.46 11.38
CA ALA A 231 0.05 15.06 12.03
C ALA A 231 -0.70 14.06 12.89
N GLU A 232 -1.44 14.59 13.85
CA GLU A 232 -2.42 13.82 14.62
C GLU A 232 -3.48 13.23 13.68
N ARG A 233 -4.10 12.11 14.08
CA ARG A 233 -5.05 11.39 13.21
C ARG A 233 -6.15 12.29 12.65
N ALA A 234 -6.72 13.16 13.46
CA ALA A 234 -7.82 14.05 13.06
C ALA A 234 -7.42 15.12 12.02
N GLU A 235 -6.12 15.35 11.85
CA GLU A 235 -5.59 16.38 10.94
C GLU A 235 -4.97 15.82 9.67
N ARG A 236 -4.89 14.50 9.53
CA ARG A 236 -4.21 13.83 8.41
C ARG A 236 -4.81 14.09 7.03
N ASP A 237 -6.04 14.52 6.96
CA ASP A 237 -6.69 14.94 5.71
C ASP A 237 -6.34 16.38 5.30
N GLN A 238 -5.67 17.15 6.17
CA GLN A 238 -5.27 18.54 5.93
C GLN A 238 -3.78 18.69 5.63
N VAL A 239 -2.98 17.64 5.85
CA VAL A 239 -1.53 17.70 5.63
C VAL A 239 -1.17 17.81 4.16
N SER A 240 0.01 18.33 3.90
CA SER A 240 0.66 18.25 2.59
C SER A 240 1.45 16.96 2.47
N SER A 241 1.52 16.48 1.24
CA SER A 241 2.30 15.29 0.88
C SER A 241 3.25 15.62 -0.27
N LYS A 242 4.26 14.80 -0.44
CA LYS A 242 5.15 14.89 -1.60
C LYS A 242 5.57 13.49 -2.04
N ILE A 243 5.94 13.39 -3.32
CA ILE A 243 6.62 12.23 -3.87
C ILE A 243 8.05 12.65 -4.17
N VAL A 244 9.00 11.94 -3.60
CA VAL A 244 10.43 12.19 -3.82
C VAL A 244 10.95 11.18 -4.83
N GLN A 245 11.55 11.68 -5.90
CA GLN A 245 12.22 10.90 -6.93
C GLN A 245 13.71 10.81 -6.62
N PHE A 246 14.23 9.58 -6.59
CA PHE A 246 15.65 9.28 -6.43
C PHE A 246 16.19 8.57 -7.66
N ASN A 247 17.51 8.69 -7.91
CA ASN A 247 18.23 7.79 -8.80
C ASN A 247 18.57 6.47 -8.08
N ASN A 248 19.21 5.53 -8.79
CA ASN A 248 19.58 4.23 -8.24
C ASN A 248 20.64 4.31 -7.11
N ASP A 249 21.35 5.43 -7.01
CA ASP A 249 22.30 5.71 -5.93
C ASP A 249 21.66 6.38 -4.71
N TRP A 250 20.35 6.54 -4.71
CA TRP A 250 19.56 7.23 -3.68
C TRP A 250 19.84 8.72 -3.55
N HIS A 251 20.34 9.37 -4.60
CA HIS A 251 20.40 10.82 -4.66
C HIS A 251 19.02 11.35 -5.10
N GLN A 252 18.51 12.29 -4.33
CA GLN A 252 17.25 12.96 -4.68
C GLN A 252 17.42 13.76 -5.97
N ILE A 253 16.55 13.51 -6.94
CA ILE A 253 16.51 14.24 -8.21
C ILE A 253 15.46 15.36 -8.13
N LYS A 254 14.26 15.02 -7.64
CA LYS A 254 13.09 15.90 -7.68
C LYS A 254 12.12 15.57 -6.55
N ALA A 255 11.24 16.52 -6.23
CA ALA A 255 10.09 16.28 -5.38
C ALA A 255 8.84 16.93 -6.00
N PHE A 256 7.74 16.18 -5.99
CA PHE A 256 6.43 16.63 -6.48
C PHE A 256 5.53 16.87 -5.26
N THR A 257 5.07 18.09 -5.08
CA THR A 257 4.21 18.45 -3.95
C THR A 257 2.74 18.19 -4.25
N ILE A 258 2.03 17.61 -3.29
CA ILE A 258 0.60 17.30 -3.36
C ILE A 258 -0.08 18.03 -2.19
N THR A 259 -0.88 19.06 -2.50
CA THR A 259 -1.58 19.87 -1.50
C THR A 259 -3.09 19.72 -1.63
N GLY A 260 -3.82 19.85 -0.50
CA GLY A 260 -5.28 19.81 -0.49
C GLY A 260 -5.91 18.41 -0.53
N HIS A 261 -5.09 17.36 -0.66
CA HIS A 261 -5.56 15.97 -0.76
C HIS A 261 -5.27 15.14 0.51
N GLY A 262 -4.62 15.72 1.50
CA GLY A 262 -4.30 15.06 2.76
C GLY A 262 -3.14 14.08 2.66
N GLN A 263 -3.09 13.13 3.61
CA GLN A 263 -2.02 12.14 3.70
C GLN A 263 -1.99 11.22 2.48
N LEU A 264 -0.81 11.03 1.89
CA LEU A 264 -0.55 10.05 0.84
C LEU A 264 -0.54 8.65 1.46
N LEU A 265 -1.22 7.70 0.82
CA LEU A 265 -1.41 6.34 1.34
C LEU A 265 -0.76 5.26 0.47
N ASP A 266 -0.80 5.37 -0.85
CA ASP A 266 -0.07 4.47 -1.77
C ASP A 266 0.28 5.18 -3.08
N ILE A 267 1.28 4.65 -3.78
CA ILE A 267 1.68 5.09 -5.12
C ILE A 267 1.92 3.85 -5.97
N LYS A 268 1.37 3.84 -7.18
CA LYS A 268 1.63 2.81 -8.18
C LYS A 268 1.81 3.42 -9.55
N ALA A 269 2.55 2.75 -10.41
CA ALA A 269 2.71 3.13 -11.80
C ALA A 269 2.13 2.04 -12.70
N PRO A 270 1.14 2.37 -13.56
CA PRO A 270 0.62 1.44 -14.55
C PRO A 270 1.73 0.95 -15.47
N GLY A 271 1.78 -0.36 -15.73
CA GLY A 271 2.81 -0.98 -16.56
C GLY A 271 4.14 -1.21 -15.86
N ILE A 272 4.32 -0.71 -14.64
CA ILE A 272 5.40 -1.10 -13.75
C ILE A 272 4.78 -2.01 -12.69
N ASN A 273 5.11 -3.27 -12.79
CA ASN A 273 4.62 -4.25 -11.83
C ASN A 273 5.13 -3.91 -10.44
N ASP A 274 4.33 -4.16 -9.42
CA ASP A 274 4.86 -4.33 -8.08
C ASP A 274 6.07 -5.24 -8.18
N ILE A 275 7.17 -4.84 -7.60
CA ILE A 275 8.52 -5.39 -7.76
C ILE A 275 8.57 -6.92 -7.65
N ALA A 276 7.56 -7.50 -7.06
CA ALA A 276 7.38 -8.93 -6.93
C ALA A 276 6.90 -9.64 -8.20
N GLN A 277 6.33 -8.91 -9.15
CA GLN A 277 5.63 -9.51 -10.30
C GLN A 277 6.34 -9.18 -11.62
N ALA A 278 7.60 -9.59 -11.76
CA ALA A 278 8.35 -9.46 -13.02
C ALA A 278 7.70 -10.20 -14.23
N ILE A 279 6.46 -10.67 -14.09
CA ILE A 279 5.79 -11.54 -15.08
C ILE A 279 4.47 -10.98 -15.59
N HIS A 280 3.85 -9.99 -14.93
CA HIS A 280 2.59 -9.44 -15.42
C HIS A 280 2.83 -8.20 -16.28
N LYS A 281 2.34 -8.23 -17.51
CA LYS A 281 2.23 -7.05 -18.36
C LYS A 281 1.20 -6.13 -17.70
N GLY A 282 1.66 -5.09 -17.03
CA GLY A 282 0.77 -4.14 -16.38
C GLY A 282 -0.19 -3.48 -17.37
N ILE A 283 -1.32 -3.02 -16.85
CA ILE A 283 -2.28 -2.24 -17.62
C ILE A 283 -1.59 -1.00 -18.20
N LYS A 284 -1.83 -0.73 -19.49
CA LYS A 284 -1.41 0.51 -20.11
C LYS A 284 -2.58 1.48 -20.06
N LEU A 285 -2.36 2.65 -19.47
CA LEU A 285 -3.33 3.74 -19.59
C LEU A 285 -3.32 4.21 -21.04
N THR A 286 -4.51 4.31 -21.62
CA THR A 286 -4.72 4.89 -22.95
C THR A 286 -5.31 6.28 -22.77
N ASP A 287 -4.90 7.20 -23.65
CA ASP A 287 -5.37 8.60 -23.71
C ASP A 287 -6.89 8.69 -23.92
#